data_23859f6b8e82ec2ab49cb60ca1eaaf5d
#
_entry.id   23859f6b8e82ec2ab49cb60ca1eaaf5d
#
_cell.length_a   1.000
_cell.length_b   1.000
_cell.length_c   1.000
_cell.angle_alpha   90.00
_cell.angle_beta   90.00
_cell.angle_gamma   90.00
#
_symmetry.space_group_name_H-M   'P 1'
#
loop_
_entity.id
_entity.type
_entity.pdbx_description
1 polymer ?
#
loop_
_entity_poly.entity_id
_entity_poly.type
_entity_poly.pdbx_seq_one_letter_code
_entity_poly.pdbx_strand_id
1 'polypeptide(L)'
;MKSPCQMLSGSVVQTVALYSEEFRMKPKPFRPEATGLDDCYVRDQETGLVWHRCEMRTLYADTDRSSVVYHANYLRYFEFGRTSLMRHAAYPYREIEESGYLYPIIELGVCFHEPLFYDDLMLVYTRPGELERVKLRFDYVITHPETGGIICKGFTKHCALNTSGKPVAVDPKTIHLWKTFPQ
;
A
#
# COMPACT_ATOMS: atom_id res chain seq x y z
N MET A 1 15.94 -44.56 -17.17
CA MET A 1 15.88 -43.60 -16.08
C MET A 1 15.19 -42.35 -16.63
N LYS A 2 13.95 -42.11 -16.22
CA LYS A 2 13.17 -40.94 -16.69
C LYS A 2 13.44 -39.77 -15.73
N SER A 3 13.67 -38.58 -16.31
CA SER A 3 13.97 -37.31 -15.64
C SER A 3 12.82 -36.89 -14.66
N PRO A 4 13.12 -36.23 -13.52
CA PRO A 4 12.15 -35.85 -12.49
C PRO A 4 11.16 -34.73 -12.88
N CYS A 5 11.13 -34.29 -14.14
CA CYS A 5 10.38 -33.13 -14.59
C CYS A 5 8.97 -33.46 -15.14
N GLN A 6 8.43 -34.67 -14.91
CA GLN A 6 7.14 -35.11 -15.50
C GLN A 6 6.02 -35.38 -14.51
N MET A 7 6.08 -34.86 -13.27
CA MET A 7 4.97 -34.94 -12.31
C MET A 7 4.70 -33.60 -11.63
N LEU A 8 4.35 -32.59 -12.40
CA LEU A 8 3.58 -31.46 -11.89
C LEU A 8 2.23 -31.49 -12.63
N SER A 9 1.26 -32.13 -11.95
CA SER A 9 -0.12 -32.26 -12.40
C SER A 9 -0.79 -30.90 -12.60
N GLY A 10 -1.76 -30.85 -13.52
CA GLY A 10 -2.46 -29.70 -14.11
C GLY A 10 -2.92 -28.52 -13.24
N SER A 11 -2.85 -28.59 -11.89
CA SER A 11 -3.27 -27.50 -11.01
C SER A 11 -2.26 -26.34 -10.95
N VAL A 12 -0.95 -26.62 -11.01
CA VAL A 12 0.10 -25.58 -10.97
C VAL A 12 0.17 -24.83 -12.30
N VAL A 13 -0.05 -25.54 -13.42
CA VAL A 13 -0.06 -24.92 -14.75
C VAL A 13 -1.28 -24.02 -14.94
N GLN A 14 -2.44 -24.38 -14.39
CA GLN A 14 -3.63 -23.51 -14.39
C GLN A 14 -3.46 -22.27 -13.51
N THR A 15 -2.84 -22.39 -12.34
CA THR A 15 -2.58 -21.25 -11.46
C THR A 15 -1.60 -20.24 -12.09
N VAL A 16 -0.53 -20.73 -12.76
CA VAL A 16 0.41 -19.87 -13.50
C VAL A 16 -0.25 -19.23 -14.73
N ALA A 17 -1.17 -19.94 -15.41
CA ALA A 17 -1.91 -19.38 -16.53
C ALA A 17 -2.91 -18.28 -16.11
N LEU A 18 -3.61 -18.44 -14.98
CA LEU A 18 -4.50 -17.41 -14.40
C LEU A 18 -3.71 -16.17 -13.99
N TYR A 19 -2.57 -16.32 -13.34
CA TYR A 19 -1.67 -15.20 -13.05
C TYR A 19 -1.18 -14.49 -14.33
N SER A 20 -0.99 -15.21 -15.44
CA SER A 20 -0.51 -14.62 -16.69
C SER A 20 -1.56 -13.78 -17.43
N GLU A 21 -2.85 -14.04 -17.26
CA GLU A 21 -3.91 -13.25 -17.88
C GLU A 21 -4.22 -11.96 -17.11
N GLU A 22 -4.27 -12.00 -15.80
CA GLU A 22 -4.39 -10.78 -14.96
C GLU A 22 -3.18 -9.85 -15.14
N PHE A 23 -1.98 -10.39 -15.36
CA PHE A 23 -0.76 -9.60 -15.61
C PHE A 23 -0.73 -8.93 -17.00
N ARG A 24 -1.54 -9.40 -17.97
CA ARG A 24 -1.57 -8.87 -19.35
C ARG A 24 -2.49 -7.66 -19.52
N MET A 25 -3.45 -7.46 -18.64
CA MET A 25 -4.36 -6.31 -18.74
C MET A 25 -3.83 -5.15 -17.90
N LYS A 26 -3.51 -4.02 -18.56
CA LYS A 26 -3.28 -2.78 -17.83
C LYS A 26 -4.51 -2.48 -16.98
N PRO A 27 -4.36 -2.22 -15.68
CA PRO A 27 -5.50 -1.85 -14.86
C PRO A 27 -6.11 -0.57 -15.38
N LYS A 28 -7.40 -0.41 -15.21
CA LYS A 28 -8.07 0.86 -15.51
C LYS A 28 -7.43 1.99 -14.70
N PRO A 29 -7.33 3.20 -15.26
CA PRO A 29 -6.84 4.35 -14.53
C PRO A 29 -7.63 4.58 -13.24
N PHE A 30 -6.93 4.86 -12.16
CA PHE A 30 -7.53 5.22 -10.88
C PHE A 30 -7.77 6.74 -10.86
N ARG A 31 -9.03 7.15 -10.97
CA ARG A 31 -9.46 8.56 -11.03
C ARG A 31 -10.54 8.80 -9.98
N PRO A 32 -10.16 8.94 -8.71
CA PRO A 32 -11.12 9.20 -7.66
C PRO A 32 -11.65 10.64 -7.75
N GLU A 33 -12.81 10.86 -7.16
CA GLU A 33 -13.44 12.18 -7.02
C GLU A 33 -13.25 12.75 -5.61
N ALA A 34 -13.42 14.07 -5.47
CA ALA A 34 -13.38 14.73 -4.17
C ALA A 34 -14.54 14.25 -3.29
N THR A 35 -14.26 14.03 -2.00
CA THR A 35 -15.30 13.62 -1.03
C THR A 35 -16.11 14.81 -0.49
N GLY A 36 -15.57 16.03 -0.60
CA GLY A 36 -16.11 17.21 0.07
C GLY A 36 -15.81 17.30 1.57
N LEU A 37 -15.05 16.33 2.12
CA LEU A 37 -14.61 16.36 3.53
C LEU A 37 -13.42 17.32 3.70
N ASP A 38 -12.37 17.10 2.92
CA ASP A 38 -11.23 17.98 2.71
C ASP A 38 -10.47 17.54 1.44
N ASP A 39 -9.43 18.28 1.06
CA ASP A 39 -8.66 18.01 -0.18
C ASP A 39 -7.79 16.75 -0.13
N CYS A 40 -7.60 16.18 1.07
CA CYS A 40 -6.79 14.98 1.27
C CYS A 40 -7.60 13.68 1.14
N TYR A 41 -8.94 13.74 1.22
CA TYR A 41 -9.80 12.57 1.06
C TYR A 41 -10.49 12.53 -0.29
N VAL A 42 -10.34 11.42 -0.97
CA VAL A 42 -10.93 11.18 -2.29
C VAL A 42 -11.67 9.84 -2.29
N ARG A 43 -12.69 9.72 -3.15
CA ARG A 43 -13.53 8.51 -3.29
C ARG A 43 -13.26 7.83 -4.62
N ASP A 44 -12.93 6.56 -4.59
CA ASP A 44 -12.87 5.72 -5.78
C ASP A 44 -14.28 5.45 -6.31
N GLN A 45 -14.53 5.84 -7.56
CA GLN A 45 -15.84 5.71 -8.20
C GLN A 45 -16.25 4.25 -8.48
N GLU A 46 -15.29 3.34 -8.67
CA GLU A 46 -15.59 1.92 -8.93
C GLU A 46 -16.00 1.18 -7.66
N THR A 47 -15.29 1.42 -6.56
CA THR A 47 -15.46 0.66 -5.31
C THR A 47 -16.25 1.43 -4.24
N GLY A 48 -16.40 2.75 -4.40
CA GLY A 48 -16.94 3.64 -3.39
C GLY A 48 -16.02 3.87 -2.19
N LEU A 49 -14.85 3.26 -2.16
CA LEU A 49 -13.91 3.35 -1.05
C LEU A 49 -13.24 4.71 -0.98
N VAL A 50 -13.09 5.23 0.24
CA VAL A 50 -12.37 6.48 0.48
C VAL A 50 -10.89 6.21 0.71
N TRP A 51 -10.06 7.12 0.20
CA TRP A 51 -8.61 7.08 0.27
C TRP A 51 -8.06 8.41 0.76
N HIS A 52 -7.07 8.38 1.61
CA HIS A 52 -6.23 9.54 1.90
C HIS A 52 -5.21 9.69 0.78
N ARG A 53 -5.10 10.89 0.21
CA ARG A 53 -4.20 11.24 -0.89
C ARG A 53 -3.07 12.13 -0.39
N CYS A 54 -1.85 11.83 -0.78
CA CYS A 54 -0.72 12.75 -0.68
C CYS A 54 0.11 12.70 -1.96
N GLU A 55 0.91 13.75 -2.16
CA GLU A 55 1.74 13.93 -3.33
C GLU A 55 3.22 13.72 -2.97
N MET A 56 3.97 13.12 -3.87
CA MET A 56 5.40 12.91 -3.73
C MET A 56 6.10 12.95 -5.09
N ARG A 57 7.36 13.37 -5.09
CA ARG A 57 8.22 13.37 -6.27
C ARG A 57 9.38 12.41 -6.09
N THR A 58 9.70 11.66 -7.15
CA THR A 58 10.83 10.73 -7.16
C THR A 58 12.16 11.47 -7.10
N LEU A 59 13.07 11.00 -6.27
CA LEU A 59 14.41 11.55 -6.17
C LEU A 59 15.37 10.80 -7.09
N TYR A 60 16.47 11.45 -7.49
CA TYR A 60 17.54 10.77 -8.22
C TYR A 60 18.08 9.54 -7.50
N ALA A 61 18.18 9.62 -6.17
CA ALA A 61 18.63 8.52 -5.31
C ALA A 61 17.64 7.33 -5.28
N ASP A 62 16.43 7.49 -5.78
CA ASP A 62 15.44 6.41 -5.84
C ASP A 62 15.61 5.51 -7.07
N THR A 63 16.38 5.96 -8.09
CA THR A 63 16.53 5.25 -9.36
C THR A 63 17.68 4.23 -9.35
N ASP A 64 17.56 3.21 -10.16
CA ASP A 64 18.59 2.21 -10.38
C ASP A 64 19.30 2.40 -11.74
N ARG A 65 20.18 1.44 -12.08
CA ARG A 65 20.95 1.46 -13.34
C ARG A 65 20.05 1.45 -14.59
N SER A 66 18.82 1.00 -14.48
CA SER A 66 17.83 0.99 -15.58
C SER A 66 17.13 2.33 -15.73
N SER A 67 17.53 3.36 -14.97
CA SER A 67 16.94 4.72 -14.95
C SER A 67 15.50 4.76 -14.47
N VAL A 68 14.97 3.69 -13.88
CA VAL A 68 13.66 3.64 -13.24
C VAL A 68 13.81 3.56 -11.72
N VAL A 69 12.76 3.90 -11.00
CA VAL A 69 12.73 3.75 -9.55
C VAL A 69 12.97 2.29 -9.16
N TYR A 70 13.98 2.06 -8.31
CA TYR A 70 14.31 0.74 -7.80
C TYR A 70 13.14 0.17 -6.99
N HIS A 71 12.76 -1.06 -7.27
CA HIS A 71 11.52 -1.66 -6.75
C HIS A 71 11.40 -1.60 -5.21
N ALA A 72 12.50 -1.69 -4.45
CA ALA A 72 12.44 -1.60 -2.99
C ALA A 72 12.06 -0.19 -2.48
N ASN A 73 12.27 0.86 -3.27
CA ASN A 73 11.96 2.23 -2.87
C ASN A 73 10.44 2.49 -2.81
N TYR A 74 9.63 1.69 -3.49
CA TYR A 74 8.17 1.79 -3.37
C TYR A 74 7.67 1.54 -1.95
N LEU A 75 8.39 0.78 -1.13
CA LEU A 75 8.06 0.58 0.29
C LEU A 75 8.22 1.86 1.10
N ARG A 76 9.17 2.73 0.74
CA ARG A 76 9.33 4.07 1.32
C ARG A 76 8.15 4.98 0.93
N TYR A 77 7.63 4.85 -0.28
CA TYR A 77 6.45 5.59 -0.71
C TYR A 77 5.18 5.15 0.03
N PHE A 78 5.04 3.84 0.28
CA PHE A 78 3.98 3.33 1.15
C PHE A 78 4.12 3.84 2.58
N GLU A 79 5.35 3.88 3.11
CA GLU A 79 5.63 4.46 4.43
C GLU A 79 5.24 5.94 4.49
N PHE A 80 5.62 6.70 3.48
CA PHE A 80 5.22 8.11 3.37
C PHE A 80 3.70 8.25 3.35
N GLY A 81 2.98 7.45 2.57
CA GLY A 81 1.53 7.46 2.48
C GLY A 81 0.86 7.20 3.83
N ARG A 82 1.23 6.10 4.54
CA ARG A 82 0.60 5.77 5.83
C ARG A 82 0.94 6.78 6.92
N THR A 83 2.19 7.28 6.95
CA THR A 83 2.56 8.29 7.95
C THR A 83 1.93 9.65 7.68
N SER A 84 1.68 9.99 6.41
CA SER A 84 0.90 11.16 6.02
C SER A 84 -0.56 11.04 6.48
N LEU A 85 -1.22 9.91 6.22
CA LEU A 85 -2.58 9.61 6.68
C LEU A 85 -2.67 9.73 8.20
N MET A 86 -1.74 9.13 8.94
CA MET A 86 -1.76 9.14 10.40
C MET A 86 -1.55 10.55 10.98
N ARG A 87 -0.68 11.37 10.39
CA ARG A 87 -0.52 12.78 10.77
C ARG A 87 -1.79 13.58 10.49
N HIS A 88 -2.41 13.35 9.34
CA HIS A 88 -3.67 14.00 8.96
C HIS A 88 -4.80 13.64 9.93
N ALA A 89 -4.85 12.39 10.40
CA ALA A 89 -5.78 11.93 11.42
C ALA A 89 -5.40 12.35 12.87
N ALA A 90 -4.46 13.29 13.02
CA ALA A 90 -3.96 13.78 14.30
C ALA A 90 -3.43 12.67 15.25
N TYR A 91 -2.91 11.58 14.69
CA TYR A 91 -2.27 10.50 15.46
C TYR A 91 -0.98 10.02 14.74
N PRO A 92 0.10 10.84 14.76
CA PRO A 92 1.35 10.50 14.10
C PRO A 92 2.02 9.27 14.74
N TYR A 93 2.77 8.52 13.96
CA TYR A 93 3.42 7.27 14.40
C TYR A 93 4.32 7.45 15.63
N ARG A 94 4.94 8.63 15.78
CA ARG A 94 5.72 8.99 16.97
C ARG A 94 4.91 8.88 18.27
N GLU A 95 3.65 9.30 18.28
CA GLU A 95 2.80 9.19 19.48
C GLU A 95 2.47 7.73 19.81
N ILE A 96 2.40 6.85 18.82
CA ILE A 96 2.23 5.41 19.00
C ILE A 96 3.44 4.86 19.77
N GLU A 97 4.65 5.20 19.33
CA GLU A 97 5.90 4.76 19.98
C GLU A 97 6.01 5.31 21.39
N GLU A 98 5.68 6.59 21.60
CA GLU A 98 5.65 7.23 22.93
C GLU A 98 4.60 6.59 23.86
N SER A 99 3.52 6.01 23.30
CA SER A 99 2.51 5.25 24.04
C SER A 99 2.93 3.81 24.34
N GLY A 100 4.14 3.38 23.94
CA GLY A 100 4.69 2.06 24.20
C GLY A 100 4.26 0.98 23.22
N TYR A 101 3.75 1.34 22.03
CA TYR A 101 3.38 0.43 20.97
C TYR A 101 4.36 0.51 19.80
N LEU A 102 4.60 -0.64 19.15
CA LEU A 102 5.37 -0.77 17.93
C LEU A 102 4.52 -1.53 16.90
N TYR A 103 4.61 -1.12 15.63
CA TYR A 103 3.89 -1.75 14.53
C TYR A 103 4.84 -2.20 13.40
N PRO A 104 5.72 -3.19 13.64
CA PRO A 104 6.57 -3.72 12.57
C PRO A 104 5.72 -4.33 11.46
N ILE A 105 6.22 -4.24 10.24
CA ILE A 105 5.64 -4.93 9.09
C ILE A 105 5.94 -6.42 9.23
N ILE A 106 4.90 -7.26 9.12
CA ILE A 106 4.98 -8.73 9.18
C ILE A 106 4.67 -9.37 7.82
N GLU A 107 4.00 -8.64 6.95
CA GLU A 107 3.66 -9.08 5.60
C GLU A 107 3.49 -7.85 4.71
N LEU A 108 3.86 -7.97 3.45
CA LEU A 108 3.62 -6.96 2.43
C LEU A 108 3.44 -7.60 1.05
N GLY A 109 2.74 -6.90 0.18
CA GLY A 109 2.63 -7.27 -1.23
C GLY A 109 2.66 -6.04 -2.09
N VAL A 110 3.29 -6.14 -3.26
CA VAL A 110 3.34 -5.06 -4.26
C VAL A 110 3.12 -5.67 -5.65
N CYS A 111 2.25 -5.05 -6.43
CA CYS A 111 2.04 -5.35 -7.83
C CYS A 111 2.41 -4.11 -8.66
N PHE A 112 3.41 -4.21 -9.53
CA PHE A 112 3.90 -3.13 -10.37
C PHE A 112 3.21 -3.17 -11.73
N HIS A 113 2.80 -1.99 -12.23
CA HIS A 113 2.10 -1.84 -13.51
C HIS A 113 2.83 -0.89 -14.48
N GLU A 114 3.30 0.25 -13.98
CA GLU A 114 4.04 1.23 -14.77
C GLU A 114 5.31 1.68 -14.03
N PRO A 115 6.39 1.99 -14.75
CA PRO A 115 7.62 2.50 -14.12
C PRO A 115 7.44 3.95 -13.68
N LEU A 116 8.25 4.37 -12.70
CA LEU A 116 8.52 5.76 -12.35
C LEU A 116 9.95 6.10 -12.72
N PHE A 117 10.17 7.32 -13.20
CA PHE A 117 11.48 7.85 -13.52
C PHE A 117 11.89 8.95 -12.53
N TYR A 118 13.13 9.39 -12.63
CA TYR A 118 13.61 10.55 -11.89
C TYR A 118 12.73 11.78 -12.15
N ASP A 119 12.42 12.51 -11.08
CA ASP A 119 11.62 13.75 -11.08
C ASP A 119 10.13 13.56 -11.42
N ASP A 120 9.65 12.32 -11.60
CA ASP A 120 8.22 12.08 -11.78
C ASP A 120 7.44 12.45 -10.52
N LEU A 121 6.32 13.16 -10.72
CA LEU A 121 5.33 13.41 -9.70
C LEU A 121 4.39 12.21 -9.59
N MET A 122 4.07 11.79 -8.37
CA MET A 122 3.13 10.71 -8.11
C MET A 122 2.11 11.08 -7.05
N LEU A 123 0.93 10.51 -7.13
CA LEU A 123 -0.08 10.53 -6.09
C LEU A 123 -0.06 9.19 -5.34
N VAL A 124 0.09 9.26 -4.04
CA VAL A 124 0.06 8.10 -3.14
C VAL A 124 -1.26 8.11 -2.40
N TYR A 125 -2.05 7.08 -2.64
CA TYR A 125 -3.34 6.86 -1.98
C TYR A 125 -3.17 5.77 -0.93
N THR A 126 -3.65 6.03 0.26
CA THR A 126 -3.55 5.12 1.41
C THR A 126 -4.89 5.04 2.14
N ARG A 127 -5.27 3.85 2.55
CA ARG A 127 -6.44 3.65 3.39
C ARG A 127 -6.20 2.59 4.46
N PRO A 128 -6.91 2.68 5.61
CA PRO A 128 -7.01 1.56 6.53
C PRO A 128 -7.68 0.37 5.84
N GLY A 129 -7.08 -0.80 5.97
CA GLY A 129 -7.62 -2.08 5.52
C GLY A 129 -8.18 -2.89 6.69
N GLU A 130 -7.91 -4.20 6.71
CA GLU A 130 -8.34 -5.10 7.78
C GLU A 130 -7.77 -4.69 9.14
N LEU A 131 -8.61 -4.81 10.18
CA LEU A 131 -8.22 -4.65 11.57
C LEU A 131 -8.58 -5.92 12.34
N GLU A 132 -7.56 -6.59 12.89
CA GLU A 132 -7.67 -7.72 13.78
C GLU A 132 -7.30 -7.30 15.21
N ARG A 133 -7.44 -8.21 16.18
CA ARG A 133 -7.09 -7.92 17.58
C ARG A 133 -5.66 -7.43 17.77
N VAL A 134 -4.69 -8.03 17.05
CA VAL A 134 -3.25 -7.76 17.18
C VAL A 134 -2.59 -7.34 15.88
N LYS A 135 -3.35 -7.24 14.78
CA LYS A 135 -2.83 -6.90 13.46
C LYS A 135 -3.67 -5.82 12.80
N LEU A 136 -3.04 -5.06 11.94
CA LEU A 136 -3.69 -4.07 11.09
C LEU A 136 -3.05 -4.04 9.71
N ARG A 137 -3.82 -3.59 8.72
CA ARG A 137 -3.40 -3.51 7.34
C ARG A 137 -3.61 -2.11 6.80
N PHE A 138 -2.68 -1.66 5.98
CA PHE A 138 -2.86 -0.51 5.08
C PHE A 138 -2.86 -1.01 3.64
N ASP A 139 -3.75 -0.44 2.83
CA ASP A 139 -3.77 -0.63 1.38
C ASP A 139 -3.28 0.63 0.68
N TYR A 140 -2.60 0.45 -0.47
CA TYR A 140 -1.97 1.52 -1.22
C TYR A 140 -2.28 1.42 -2.71
N VAL A 141 -2.44 2.59 -3.35
CA VAL A 141 -2.41 2.78 -4.80
C VAL A 141 -1.49 3.96 -5.09
N ILE A 142 -0.56 3.81 -6.03
CA ILE A 142 0.27 4.91 -6.53
C ILE A 142 -0.08 5.13 -8.00
N THR A 143 -0.28 6.40 -8.39
CA THR A 143 -0.67 6.75 -9.75
C THR A 143 0.11 7.93 -10.30
N HIS A 144 0.13 8.06 -11.63
CA HIS A 144 0.48 9.30 -12.30
C HIS A 144 -0.64 10.34 -12.11
N PRO A 145 -0.33 11.59 -11.72
CA PRO A 145 -1.34 12.58 -11.38
C PRO A 145 -2.22 12.99 -12.57
N GLU A 146 -1.65 13.09 -13.78
CA GLU A 146 -2.35 13.58 -14.96
C GLU A 146 -3.25 12.49 -15.59
N THR A 147 -2.76 11.28 -15.69
CA THR A 147 -3.44 10.19 -16.40
C THR A 147 -4.30 9.32 -15.49
N GLY A 148 -3.99 9.28 -14.19
CA GLY A 148 -4.52 8.29 -13.26
C GLY A 148 -3.96 6.88 -13.52
N GLY A 149 -2.96 6.74 -14.41
CA GLY A 149 -2.28 5.47 -14.68
C GLY A 149 -1.73 4.87 -13.41
N ILE A 150 -2.06 3.60 -13.15
CA ILE A 150 -1.63 2.92 -11.92
C ILE A 150 -0.17 2.49 -12.09
N ILE A 151 0.68 3.04 -11.23
CA ILE A 151 2.09 2.69 -11.14
C ILE A 151 2.27 1.40 -10.36
N CYS A 152 1.68 1.33 -9.16
CA CYS A 152 1.62 0.10 -8.39
C CYS A 152 0.42 0.08 -7.44
N LYS A 153 0.04 -1.13 -7.02
CA LYS A 153 -0.87 -1.39 -5.89
C LYS A 153 -0.13 -2.23 -4.87
N GLY A 154 -0.50 -2.10 -3.61
CA GLY A 154 0.11 -2.92 -2.58
C GLY A 154 -0.56 -2.81 -1.23
N PHE A 155 -0.01 -3.55 -0.29
CA PHE A 155 -0.43 -3.50 1.10
C PHE A 155 0.75 -3.73 2.03
N THR A 156 0.59 -3.28 3.27
CA THR A 156 1.44 -3.68 4.40
C THR A 156 0.56 -4.15 5.55
N LYS A 157 0.91 -5.30 6.13
CA LYS A 157 0.29 -5.84 7.35
C LYS A 157 1.26 -5.69 8.51
N HIS A 158 0.77 -5.22 9.63
CA HIS A 158 1.55 -4.90 10.81
C HIS A 158 1.04 -5.69 12.01
N CYS A 159 1.93 -5.98 12.96
CA CYS A 159 1.58 -6.57 14.24
C CYS A 159 1.79 -5.56 15.36
N ALA A 160 0.81 -5.40 16.25
CA ALA A 160 0.95 -4.57 17.42
C ALA A 160 1.84 -5.29 18.45
N LEU A 161 2.95 -4.66 18.82
CA LEU A 161 3.88 -5.14 19.84
C LEU A 161 3.99 -4.13 20.96
N ASN A 162 4.28 -4.60 22.17
CA ASN A 162 4.76 -3.74 23.25
C ASN A 162 6.28 -3.51 23.13
N THR A 163 6.84 -2.69 24.02
CA THR A 163 8.29 -2.37 24.06
C THR A 163 9.20 -3.57 24.34
N SER A 164 8.65 -4.69 24.86
CA SER A 164 9.38 -5.95 25.03
C SER A 164 9.27 -6.88 23.82
N GLY A 165 8.67 -6.43 22.70
CA GLY A 165 8.51 -7.19 21.46
C GLY A 165 7.42 -8.27 21.51
N LYS A 166 6.53 -8.26 22.51
CA LYS A 166 5.42 -9.23 22.62
C LYS A 166 4.17 -8.70 21.89
N PRO A 167 3.44 -9.56 21.14
CA PRO A 167 2.16 -9.17 20.55
C PRO A 167 1.13 -8.75 21.61
N VAL A 168 0.50 -7.61 21.37
CA VAL A 168 -0.55 -7.03 22.21
C VAL A 168 -1.74 -6.61 21.35
N ALA A 169 -2.88 -6.33 21.98
CA ALA A 169 -4.00 -5.74 21.25
C ALA A 169 -3.61 -4.40 20.65
N VAL A 170 -4.13 -4.10 19.46
CA VAL A 170 -3.98 -2.78 18.80
C VAL A 170 -4.44 -1.69 19.77
N ASP A 171 -3.73 -0.58 19.82
CA ASP A 171 -4.03 0.52 20.75
C ASP A 171 -5.39 1.18 20.45
N PRO A 172 -6.06 1.75 21.48
CA PRO A 172 -7.39 2.30 21.32
C PRO A 172 -7.49 3.46 20.33
N LYS A 173 -6.46 4.31 20.21
CA LYS A 173 -6.46 5.44 19.27
C LYS A 173 -6.37 4.95 17.82
N THR A 174 -5.54 3.94 17.55
CA THR A 174 -5.48 3.28 16.24
C THR A 174 -6.81 2.62 15.90
N ILE A 175 -7.44 1.92 16.85
CA ILE A 175 -8.78 1.34 16.64
C ILE A 175 -9.80 2.44 16.33
N HIS A 176 -9.74 3.56 17.03
CA HIS A 176 -10.61 4.71 16.77
C HIS A 176 -10.41 5.25 15.35
N LEU A 177 -9.16 5.46 14.92
CA LEU A 177 -8.84 5.91 13.56
C LEU A 177 -9.45 4.99 12.51
N TRP A 178 -9.33 3.66 12.65
CA TRP A 178 -9.93 2.70 11.72
C TRP A 178 -11.45 2.80 11.64
N LYS A 179 -12.11 3.03 12.79
CA LYS A 179 -13.57 3.14 12.88
C LYS A 179 -14.11 4.47 12.36
N THR A 180 -13.34 5.53 12.50
CA THR A 180 -13.74 6.90 12.13
C THR A 180 -13.20 7.34 10.76
N PHE A 181 -12.37 6.51 10.12
CA PHE A 181 -11.92 6.77 8.76
C PHE A 181 -13.13 6.87 7.84
N PRO A 182 -13.20 7.88 6.96
CA PRO A 182 -14.34 8.07 6.05
C PRO A 182 -14.64 6.82 5.22
N GLN A 183 -15.92 6.52 5.04
CA GLN A 183 -16.39 5.35 4.29
C GLN A 183 -16.92 5.77 2.92
#